data_9cc0f4f8251e76770ccc13ae55e9d5c8
#
_entry.id   9cc0f4f8251e76770ccc13ae55e9d5c8
#
_cell.length_a   1.000
_cell.length_b   1.000
_cell.length_c   1.000
_cell.angle_alpha   90.00
_cell.angle_beta   90.00
_cell.angle_gamma   90.00
#
_symmetry.space_group_name_H-M   'P 1'
#
loop_
_entity.id
_entity.type
_entity.pdbx_description
1 polymer ?
#
loop_
_entity_poly.entity_id
_entity_poly.type
_entity_poly.pdbx_seq_one_letter_code
_entity_poly.pdbx_strand_id
1 'polypeptide(L)'
;MKIKLLIFLGLKNIPHWLKHAEMNEDMLGFSDTIFPAFLFCMGMSVSFAIQNRYRKGDTTLQVIAHIFWRTVALIAMGLFSLNSGGIAGGISHQWFCILMVIGFFLVWAVYPKAEGSKKYLFIAMKVLGVALLAFLVLYKDLNGKPFHQGWWGILGLIGWTYVVCAGIYLFTRESLRQA
;
A
#
# COMPACT_ATOMS: atom_id res chain seq x y z
N MET A 1 14.51 2.62 -17.25
CA MET A 1 13.16 2.11 -17.60
C MET A 1 12.19 3.22 -18.01
N LYS A 2 12.19 4.40 -17.35
CA LYS A 2 11.30 5.54 -17.65
C LYS A 2 11.44 6.08 -19.08
N ILE A 3 12.63 6.18 -19.62
CA ILE A 3 12.89 6.73 -20.98
C ILE A 3 12.27 5.86 -22.09
N LYS A 4 12.29 4.54 -21.97
CA LYS A 4 11.71 3.64 -22.99
C LYS A 4 10.19 3.74 -23.08
N LEU A 5 9.48 3.95 -21.95
CA LEU A 5 8.05 4.14 -21.91
C LEU A 5 7.65 5.50 -22.54
N LEU A 6 8.43 6.54 -22.29
CA LEU A 6 8.21 7.89 -22.84
C LEU A 6 8.43 7.93 -24.37
N ILE A 7 9.43 7.21 -24.87
CA ILE A 7 9.69 7.04 -26.30
C ILE A 7 8.54 6.25 -26.96
N PHE A 8 8.02 5.22 -26.30
CA PHE A 8 6.89 4.43 -26.77
C PHE A 8 5.59 5.24 -26.87
N LEU A 9 5.39 6.21 -25.99
CA LEU A 9 4.23 7.14 -26.01
C LEU A 9 4.43 8.32 -26.97
N GLY A 10 5.55 8.42 -27.71
CA GLY A 10 5.81 9.50 -28.66
C GLY A 10 6.10 10.87 -28.02
N LEU A 11 6.23 10.94 -26.71
CA LEU A 11 6.48 12.19 -25.95
C LEU A 11 7.99 12.49 -25.93
N LYS A 12 8.50 13.02 -27.03
CA LYS A 12 9.92 13.40 -27.14
C LYS A 12 10.31 14.61 -26.27
N ASN A 13 9.40 15.52 -26.01
CA ASN A 13 9.64 16.73 -25.21
C ASN A 13 8.57 16.89 -24.13
N ILE A 14 8.85 16.41 -22.92
CA ILE A 14 8.01 16.70 -21.77
C ILE A 14 8.34 18.12 -21.31
N PRO A 15 7.34 19.04 -21.20
CA PRO A 15 7.55 20.36 -20.63
C PRO A 15 8.23 20.27 -19.26
N HIS A 16 9.13 21.22 -18.99
CA HIS A 16 9.94 21.19 -17.77
C HIS A 16 9.07 21.18 -16.48
N TRP A 17 7.98 21.93 -16.46
CA TRP A 17 7.04 22.00 -15.33
C TRP A 17 6.28 20.68 -15.04
N LEU A 18 6.24 19.73 -15.98
CA LEU A 18 5.64 18.42 -15.80
C LEU A 18 6.59 17.38 -15.17
N LYS A 19 7.90 17.65 -15.16
CA LYS A 19 8.92 16.75 -14.60
C LYS A 19 9.00 16.90 -13.09
N HIS A 20 9.68 15.97 -12.44
CA HIS A 20 10.17 16.15 -11.08
C HIS A 20 11.25 17.24 -11.10
N ALA A 21 11.20 18.15 -10.12
CA ALA A 21 12.30 19.09 -9.88
C ALA A 21 13.57 18.33 -9.51
N GLU A 22 14.72 18.80 -10.00
CA GLU A 22 15.99 18.26 -9.58
C GLU A 22 16.38 18.82 -8.21
N MET A 23 17.24 18.11 -7.46
CA MET A 23 17.61 18.49 -6.09
C MET A 23 18.21 19.90 -5.97
N ASN A 24 18.73 20.44 -7.08
CA ASN A 24 19.40 21.76 -7.14
C ASN A 24 18.52 22.83 -7.78
N GLU A 25 17.30 22.52 -8.14
CA GLU A 25 16.36 23.48 -8.77
C GLU A 25 15.39 24.01 -7.73
N ASP A 26 15.28 25.33 -7.66
CA ASP A 26 14.29 26.01 -6.83
C ASP A 26 12.94 26.12 -7.58
N MET A 27 12.34 24.95 -7.87
CA MET A 27 11.03 24.86 -8.50
C MET A 27 10.26 23.64 -7.98
N LEU A 28 8.94 23.72 -8.07
CA LEU A 28 8.03 22.62 -7.81
C LEU A 28 7.44 22.12 -9.13
N GLY A 29 7.82 20.92 -9.55
CA GLY A 29 7.23 20.29 -10.72
C GLY A 29 5.83 19.74 -10.44
N PHE A 30 4.99 19.61 -11.47
CA PHE A 30 3.66 19.00 -11.34
C PHE A 30 3.73 17.59 -10.77
N SER A 31 4.74 16.82 -11.17
CA SER A 31 4.96 15.45 -10.66
C SER A 31 5.19 15.41 -9.15
N ASP A 32 5.73 16.48 -8.57
CA ASP A 32 6.02 16.56 -7.12
C ASP A 32 4.76 16.82 -6.30
N THR A 33 3.72 17.40 -6.91
CA THR A 33 2.45 17.69 -6.24
C THR A 33 1.51 16.50 -6.17
N ILE A 34 1.71 15.48 -7.01
CA ILE A 34 0.81 14.32 -7.11
C ILE A 34 0.73 13.56 -5.80
N PHE A 35 1.89 13.28 -5.17
CA PHE A 35 1.92 12.52 -3.94
C PHE A 35 1.30 13.27 -2.74
N PRO A 36 1.63 14.54 -2.47
CA PRO A 36 0.95 15.33 -1.45
C PRO A 36 -0.56 15.47 -1.68
N ALA A 37 -0.99 15.70 -2.93
CA ALA A 37 -2.40 15.76 -3.28
C ALA A 37 -3.12 14.43 -2.99
N PHE A 38 -2.47 13.30 -3.30
CA PHE A 38 -3.00 11.97 -2.99
C PHE A 38 -3.16 11.75 -1.47
N LEU A 39 -2.16 12.15 -0.66
CA LEU A 39 -2.24 12.07 0.80
C LEU A 39 -3.36 12.95 1.36
N PHE A 40 -3.56 14.14 0.81
CA PHE A 40 -4.64 15.04 1.19
C PHE A 40 -6.01 14.43 0.89
N CYS A 41 -6.23 13.93 -0.33
CA CYS A 41 -7.48 13.25 -0.70
C CYS A 41 -7.74 12.01 0.17
N MET A 42 -6.69 11.27 0.49
CA MET A 42 -6.79 10.12 1.38
C MET A 42 -7.22 10.54 2.79
N GLY A 43 -6.61 11.59 3.35
CA GLY A 43 -6.98 12.13 4.66
C GLY A 43 -8.45 12.54 4.73
N MET A 44 -8.97 13.23 3.71
CA MET A 44 -10.39 13.57 3.62
C MET A 44 -11.28 12.32 3.54
N SER A 45 -10.91 11.33 2.74
CA SER A 45 -11.69 10.11 2.54
C SER A 45 -11.82 9.25 3.79
N VAL A 46 -10.86 9.32 4.71
CA VAL A 46 -10.85 8.56 5.98
C VAL A 46 -12.07 8.89 6.82
N SER A 47 -12.42 10.17 6.94
CA SER A 47 -13.58 10.64 7.72
C SER A 47 -14.88 10.02 7.21
N PHE A 48 -15.08 10.03 5.89
CA PHE A 48 -16.26 9.41 5.26
C PHE A 48 -16.28 7.89 5.42
N ALA A 49 -15.12 7.24 5.30
CA ALA A 49 -15.02 5.80 5.44
C ALA A 49 -15.39 5.34 6.86
N ILE A 50 -14.87 6.03 7.88
CA ILE A 50 -15.16 5.72 9.29
C ILE A 50 -16.62 6.02 9.61
N GLN A 51 -17.16 7.16 9.16
CA GLN A 51 -18.56 7.51 9.37
C GLN A 51 -19.52 6.48 8.76
N ASN A 52 -19.21 6.00 7.56
CA ASN A 52 -20.01 4.98 6.89
C ASN A 52 -20.02 3.65 7.67
N ARG A 53 -18.93 3.27 8.33
CA ARG A 53 -18.88 2.09 9.20
C ARG A 53 -19.79 2.23 10.40
N TYR A 54 -19.74 3.37 11.07
CA TYR A 54 -20.66 3.63 12.18
C TYR A 54 -22.13 3.65 11.75
N ARG A 55 -22.43 4.15 10.54
CA ARG A 55 -23.80 4.08 9.98
C ARG A 55 -24.26 2.64 9.74
N LYS A 56 -23.33 1.72 9.47
CA LYS A 56 -23.63 0.28 9.31
C LYS A 56 -23.77 -0.47 10.64
N GLY A 57 -23.57 0.22 11.77
CA GLY A 57 -23.69 -0.36 13.10
C GLY A 57 -22.42 -0.96 13.68
N ASP A 58 -21.25 -0.71 13.05
CA ASP A 58 -19.99 -1.20 13.58
C ASP A 58 -19.67 -0.54 14.94
N THR A 59 -19.20 -1.34 15.89
CA THR A 59 -18.71 -0.84 17.18
C THR A 59 -17.33 -0.17 17.03
N THR A 60 -16.99 0.71 17.98
CA THR A 60 -15.69 1.41 17.96
C THR A 60 -14.50 0.44 17.89
N LEU A 61 -14.57 -0.68 18.60
CA LEU A 61 -13.53 -1.71 18.54
C LEU A 61 -13.38 -2.33 17.14
N GLN A 62 -14.49 -2.58 16.46
CA GLN A 62 -14.49 -3.11 15.09
C GLN A 62 -13.90 -2.10 14.10
N VAL A 63 -14.18 -0.81 14.29
CA VAL A 63 -13.60 0.26 13.49
C VAL A 63 -12.09 0.36 13.71
N ILE A 64 -11.63 0.34 14.96
CA ILE A 64 -10.20 0.35 15.32
C ILE A 64 -9.48 -0.87 14.74
N ALA A 65 -10.04 -2.06 14.89
CA ALA A 65 -9.47 -3.28 14.32
C ALA A 65 -9.35 -3.19 12.79
N HIS A 66 -10.36 -2.61 12.12
CA HIS A 66 -10.30 -2.40 10.67
C HIS A 66 -9.20 -1.41 10.27
N ILE A 67 -9.06 -0.29 11.00
CA ILE A 67 -8.00 0.70 10.77
C ILE A 67 -6.64 0.01 10.91
N PHE A 68 -6.44 -0.75 11.99
CA PHE A 68 -5.21 -1.48 12.24
C PHE A 68 -4.86 -2.44 11.09
N TRP A 69 -5.78 -3.32 10.71
CA TRP A 69 -5.52 -4.30 9.65
C TRP A 69 -5.27 -3.65 8.29
N ARG A 70 -5.96 -2.56 7.98
CA ARG A 70 -5.72 -1.80 6.75
C ARG A 70 -4.35 -1.12 6.75
N THR A 71 -3.95 -0.54 7.89
CA THR A 71 -2.62 0.05 8.06
C THR A 71 -1.52 -1.01 7.87
N VAL A 72 -1.65 -2.16 8.54
CA VAL A 72 -0.69 -3.27 8.40
C VAL A 72 -0.60 -3.74 6.94
N ALA A 73 -1.72 -3.86 6.25
CA ALA A 73 -1.74 -4.22 4.83
C ALA A 73 -0.96 -3.21 3.96
N LEU A 74 -1.21 -1.91 4.14
CA LEU A 74 -0.54 -0.86 3.37
C LEU A 74 0.97 -0.80 3.66
N ILE A 75 1.36 -0.93 4.93
CA ILE A 75 2.77 -0.96 5.33
C ILE A 75 3.47 -2.20 4.74
N ALA A 76 2.85 -3.38 4.83
CA ALA A 76 3.38 -4.61 4.25
C ALA A 76 3.55 -4.47 2.72
N MET A 77 2.52 -4.00 2.02
CA MET A 77 2.59 -3.77 0.57
C MET A 77 3.68 -2.76 0.21
N GLY A 78 3.82 -1.68 0.98
CA GLY A 78 4.86 -0.67 0.79
C GLY A 78 6.26 -1.25 0.95
N LEU A 79 6.47 -2.04 1.99
CA LEU A 79 7.74 -2.67 2.29
C LEU A 79 8.16 -3.67 1.19
N PHE A 80 7.24 -4.50 0.72
CA PHE A 80 7.50 -5.42 -0.38
C PHE A 80 7.78 -4.69 -1.70
N SER A 81 7.00 -3.65 -2.01
CA SER A 81 7.21 -2.82 -3.20
C SER A 81 8.59 -2.15 -3.21
N LEU A 82 9.03 -1.62 -2.06
CA LEU A 82 10.37 -1.04 -1.90
C LEU A 82 11.46 -2.08 -2.16
N ASN A 83 11.23 -3.31 -1.73
CA ASN A 83 12.19 -4.40 -1.82
C ASN A 83 12.10 -5.20 -3.14
N SER A 84 11.23 -4.84 -4.07
CA SER A 84 11.08 -5.53 -5.35
C SER A 84 12.27 -5.31 -6.30
N GLY A 85 13.10 -4.28 -6.08
CA GLY A 85 14.26 -3.96 -6.91
C GLY A 85 15.49 -4.79 -6.59
N GLY A 86 16.22 -5.19 -7.64
CA GLY A 86 17.61 -5.63 -7.50
C GLY A 86 17.82 -7.04 -6.93
N ILE A 87 17.00 -8.02 -7.29
CA ILE A 87 17.25 -9.42 -6.95
C ILE A 87 18.29 -9.97 -7.93
N ALA A 88 19.49 -10.15 -7.46
CA ALA A 88 20.54 -10.87 -8.18
C ALA A 88 20.38 -12.36 -7.81
N GLY A 89 20.12 -13.19 -8.81
CA GLY A 89 20.11 -14.66 -8.66
C GLY A 89 18.71 -15.31 -8.77
N GLY A 90 18.50 -16.10 -9.79
CA GLY A 90 17.42 -17.07 -9.96
C GLY A 90 16.03 -16.50 -10.31
N ILE A 91 15.42 -15.69 -9.46
CA ILE A 91 14.11 -15.08 -9.75
C ILE A 91 14.31 -13.69 -10.36
N SER A 92 13.79 -13.47 -11.58
CA SER A 92 13.83 -12.14 -12.20
C SER A 92 12.91 -11.16 -11.44
N HIS A 93 13.23 -9.87 -11.51
CA HIS A 93 12.42 -8.81 -10.92
C HIS A 93 10.91 -8.92 -11.28
N GLN A 94 10.61 -9.30 -12.51
CA GLN A 94 9.23 -9.45 -12.98
C GLN A 94 8.50 -10.58 -12.26
N TRP A 95 9.13 -11.74 -12.10
CA TRP A 95 8.55 -12.87 -11.37
C TRP A 95 8.35 -12.56 -9.89
N PHE A 96 9.30 -11.85 -9.26
CA PHE A 96 9.14 -11.41 -7.88
C PHE A 96 7.91 -10.51 -7.73
N CYS A 97 7.72 -9.52 -8.63
CA CYS A 97 6.56 -8.65 -8.62
C CYS A 97 5.24 -9.41 -8.82
N ILE A 98 5.23 -10.38 -9.75
CA ILE A 98 4.03 -11.20 -10.01
C ILE A 98 3.67 -12.03 -8.77
N LEU A 99 4.64 -12.74 -8.18
CA LEU A 99 4.43 -13.56 -6.99
C LEU A 99 4.01 -12.72 -5.79
N MET A 100 4.61 -11.54 -5.61
CA MET A 100 4.23 -10.58 -4.59
C MET A 100 2.77 -10.15 -4.72
N VAL A 101 2.33 -9.78 -5.93
CA VAL A 101 0.94 -9.37 -6.20
C VAL A 101 -0.02 -10.54 -5.94
N ILE A 102 0.30 -11.74 -6.40
CA ILE A 102 -0.51 -12.95 -6.13
C ILE A 102 -0.61 -13.19 -4.62
N GLY A 103 0.50 -13.10 -3.89
CA GLY A 103 0.51 -13.22 -2.43
C GLY A 103 -0.41 -12.22 -1.74
N PHE A 104 -0.37 -10.97 -2.16
CA PHE A 104 -1.26 -9.93 -1.62
C PHE A 104 -2.73 -10.21 -1.90
N PHE A 105 -3.07 -10.62 -3.14
CA PHE A 105 -4.44 -10.98 -3.45
C PHE A 105 -4.92 -12.17 -2.60
N LEU A 106 -4.11 -13.20 -2.42
CA LEU A 106 -4.48 -14.36 -1.61
C LEU A 106 -4.70 -14.00 -0.13
N VAL A 107 -3.90 -13.10 0.44
CA VAL A 107 -4.01 -12.73 1.87
C VAL A 107 -5.16 -11.75 2.12
N TRP A 108 -5.28 -10.69 1.30
CA TRP A 108 -6.21 -9.58 1.54
C TRP A 108 -7.50 -9.63 0.75
N ALA A 109 -7.69 -10.62 -0.15
CA ALA A 109 -8.97 -10.79 -0.82
C ALA A 109 -10.09 -11.07 0.20
N VAL A 110 -11.25 -10.46 -0.05
CA VAL A 110 -12.45 -10.70 0.74
C VAL A 110 -13.14 -11.94 0.18
N TYR A 111 -12.98 -13.05 0.88
CA TYR A 111 -13.64 -14.30 0.53
C TYR A 111 -15.09 -14.29 1.03
N PRO A 112 -16.05 -14.81 0.24
CA PRO A 112 -17.42 -14.94 0.68
C PRO A 112 -17.53 -15.86 1.89
N LYS A 113 -18.51 -15.59 2.77
CA LYS A 113 -18.82 -16.51 3.87
C LYS A 113 -19.29 -17.83 3.28
N ALA A 114 -18.53 -18.87 3.45
CA ALA A 114 -18.84 -20.22 2.98
C ALA A 114 -18.82 -21.20 4.15
N GLU A 115 -19.72 -22.15 4.09
CA GLU A 115 -19.81 -23.25 5.04
C GLU A 115 -19.21 -24.53 4.44
N GLY A 116 -18.77 -25.45 5.30
CA GLY A 116 -18.23 -26.75 4.89
C GLY A 116 -16.86 -26.68 4.20
N SER A 117 -16.67 -27.50 3.17
CA SER A 117 -15.41 -27.69 2.47
C SER A 117 -14.81 -26.40 1.86
N LYS A 118 -15.65 -25.47 1.40
CA LYS A 118 -15.22 -24.19 0.82
C LYS A 118 -14.53 -23.27 1.85
N LYS A 119 -14.90 -23.38 3.13
CA LYS A 119 -14.25 -22.63 4.21
C LYS A 119 -12.77 -23.01 4.34
N TYR A 120 -12.48 -24.31 4.31
CA TYR A 120 -11.11 -24.81 4.37
C TYR A 120 -10.29 -24.40 3.16
N LEU A 121 -10.89 -24.38 1.97
CA LEU A 121 -10.26 -23.88 0.76
C LEU A 121 -9.82 -22.42 0.90
N PHE A 122 -10.69 -21.54 1.41
CA PHE A 122 -10.34 -20.12 1.59
C PHE A 122 -9.26 -19.90 2.67
N ILE A 123 -9.29 -20.70 3.73
CA ILE A 123 -8.20 -20.71 4.72
C ILE A 123 -6.89 -21.17 4.09
N ALA A 124 -6.90 -22.23 3.31
CA ALA A 124 -5.73 -22.73 2.60
C ALA A 124 -5.16 -21.68 1.62
N MET A 125 -6.01 -20.97 0.90
CA MET A 125 -5.59 -19.87 0.01
C MET A 125 -4.89 -18.73 0.78
N LYS A 126 -5.41 -18.35 1.96
CA LYS A 126 -4.76 -17.35 2.81
C LYS A 126 -3.41 -17.83 3.34
N VAL A 127 -3.36 -19.06 3.83
CA VAL A 127 -2.11 -19.67 4.32
C VAL A 127 -1.08 -19.74 3.20
N LEU A 128 -1.49 -20.15 2.00
CA LEU A 128 -0.62 -20.16 0.81
C LEU A 128 -0.09 -18.77 0.47
N GLY A 129 -0.95 -17.75 0.54
CA GLY A 129 -0.55 -16.35 0.32
C GLY A 129 0.50 -15.88 1.33
N VAL A 130 0.29 -16.17 2.63
CA VAL A 130 1.27 -15.85 3.69
C VAL A 130 2.57 -16.60 3.47
N ALA A 131 2.51 -17.90 3.16
CA ALA A 131 3.69 -18.73 2.89
C ALA A 131 4.47 -18.20 1.67
N LEU A 132 3.78 -17.77 0.62
CA LEU A 132 4.39 -17.18 -0.56
C LEU A 132 5.13 -15.87 -0.23
N LEU A 133 4.51 -14.99 0.53
CA LEU A 133 5.14 -13.74 0.95
C LEU A 133 6.34 -14.00 1.87
N ALA A 134 6.23 -14.92 2.83
CA ALA A 134 7.33 -15.33 3.68
C ALA A 134 8.49 -15.93 2.86
N PHE A 135 8.18 -16.77 1.87
CA PHE A 135 9.17 -17.30 0.95
C PHE A 135 9.94 -16.20 0.22
N LEU A 136 9.24 -15.16 -0.29
CA LEU A 136 9.88 -14.05 -0.99
C LEU A 136 10.83 -13.24 -0.09
N VAL A 137 10.47 -13.05 1.19
CA VAL A 137 11.35 -12.40 2.18
C VAL A 137 12.61 -13.22 2.41
N LEU A 138 12.44 -14.52 2.72
CA LEU A 138 13.55 -15.44 2.98
C LEU A 138 14.45 -15.59 1.74
N TYR A 139 13.85 -15.72 0.56
CA TYR A 139 14.59 -15.82 -0.71
C TYR A 139 15.49 -14.62 -0.94
N LYS A 140 15.00 -13.40 -0.68
CA LYS A 140 15.79 -12.19 -0.82
C LYS A 140 16.93 -12.13 0.17
N ASP A 141 16.69 -12.49 1.43
CA ASP A 141 17.69 -12.49 2.50
C ASP A 141 18.81 -13.49 2.21
N LEU A 142 18.49 -14.71 1.78
CA LEU A 142 19.44 -15.75 1.42
C LEU A 142 20.34 -15.38 0.23
N ASN A 143 19.89 -14.47 -0.64
CA ASN A 143 20.68 -14.00 -1.79
C ASN A 143 21.55 -12.75 -1.49
N GLY A 144 21.84 -12.49 -0.22
CA GLY A 144 22.80 -11.46 0.22
C GLY A 144 22.30 -10.02 0.13
N LYS A 145 21.01 -9.80 -0.03
CA LYS A 145 20.38 -8.48 0.04
C LYS A 145 19.28 -8.52 1.06
N PRO A 146 19.55 -8.23 2.34
CA PRO A 146 18.56 -8.28 3.40
C PRO A 146 17.36 -7.41 3.05
N PHE A 147 16.20 -7.80 3.57
CA PHE A 147 14.96 -7.07 3.38
C PHE A 147 15.12 -5.68 4.02
N HIS A 148 15.09 -4.63 3.20
CA HIS A 148 15.40 -3.28 3.63
C HIS A 148 14.12 -2.54 4.03
N GLN A 149 14.12 -1.93 5.21
CA GLN A 149 12.97 -1.21 5.73
C GLN A 149 12.77 0.13 5.00
N GLY A 150 13.85 0.85 4.67
CA GLY A 150 13.80 2.17 4.05
C GLY A 150 12.83 3.11 4.76
N TRP A 151 12.19 4.00 4.01
CA TRP A 151 11.10 4.85 4.48
C TRP A 151 9.72 4.21 4.21
N TRP A 152 9.60 2.88 4.33
CA TRP A 152 8.36 2.10 4.14
C TRP A 152 7.77 2.16 2.72
N GLY A 153 8.43 2.84 1.78
CA GLY A 153 7.92 3.09 0.44
C GLY A 153 6.67 3.99 0.42
N ILE A 154 6.18 4.30 -0.76
CA ILE A 154 5.02 5.19 -0.96
C ILE A 154 3.76 4.65 -0.25
N LEU A 155 3.46 3.36 -0.43
CA LEU A 155 2.28 2.73 0.20
C LEU A 155 2.40 2.67 1.72
N GLY A 156 3.60 2.48 2.25
CA GLY A 156 3.84 2.50 3.69
C GLY A 156 3.62 3.88 4.30
N LEU A 157 4.08 4.94 3.63
CA LEU A 157 3.81 6.33 4.04
C LEU A 157 2.30 6.63 4.02
N ILE A 158 1.56 6.13 3.03
CA ILE A 158 0.10 6.21 2.99
C ILE A 158 -0.51 5.47 4.19
N GLY A 159 0.02 4.30 4.56
CA GLY A 159 -0.43 3.55 5.74
C GLY A 159 -0.25 4.33 7.03
N TRP A 160 0.90 4.97 7.23
CA TRP A 160 1.16 5.82 8.39
C TRP A 160 0.25 7.05 8.43
N THR A 161 0.09 7.74 7.31
CA THR A 161 -0.83 8.89 7.24
C THR A 161 -2.27 8.45 7.52
N TYR A 162 -2.67 7.28 7.02
CA TYR A 162 -4.00 6.73 7.26
C TYR A 162 -4.28 6.50 8.75
N VAL A 163 -3.35 5.89 9.51
CA VAL A 163 -3.56 5.63 10.94
C VAL A 163 -3.58 6.93 11.74
N VAL A 164 -2.74 7.91 11.39
CA VAL A 164 -2.72 9.20 12.07
C VAL A 164 -4.02 9.96 11.81
N CYS A 165 -4.46 10.09 10.56
CA CYS A 165 -5.71 10.77 10.22
C CYS A 165 -6.93 10.07 10.84
N ALA A 166 -6.95 8.73 10.83
CA ALA A 166 -8.02 7.96 11.46
C ALA A 166 -8.05 8.15 12.98
N GLY A 167 -6.87 8.18 13.62
CA GLY A 167 -6.74 8.46 15.06
C GLY A 167 -7.27 9.84 15.41
N ILE A 168 -6.80 10.88 14.74
CA ILE A 168 -7.27 12.26 14.94
C ILE A 168 -8.79 12.32 14.79
N TYR A 169 -9.34 11.73 13.73
CA TYR A 169 -10.78 11.72 13.49
C TYR A 169 -11.55 11.02 14.61
N LEU A 170 -11.08 9.89 15.12
CA LEU A 170 -11.72 9.18 16.23
C LEU A 170 -11.74 10.01 17.51
N PHE A 171 -10.65 10.72 17.83
CA PHE A 171 -10.57 11.57 19.01
C PHE A 171 -11.44 12.85 18.89
N THR A 172 -11.50 13.47 17.70
CA THR A 172 -12.23 14.73 17.51
C THR A 172 -13.70 14.53 17.19
N ARG A 173 -14.12 13.33 16.83
CA ARG A 173 -15.48 13.03 16.38
C ARG A 173 -16.56 13.41 17.38
N GLU A 174 -16.34 13.17 18.66
CA GLU A 174 -17.33 13.49 19.71
C GLU A 174 -17.48 14.99 19.89
N SER A 175 -16.39 15.72 19.83
CA SER A 175 -16.40 17.19 19.87
C SER A 175 -17.11 17.81 18.66
N LEU A 176 -16.87 17.26 17.47
CA LEU A 176 -17.52 17.72 16.22
C LEU A 176 -19.02 17.38 16.14
N ARG A 177 -19.51 16.45 16.97
CA ARG A 177 -20.95 16.13 17.05
C ARG A 177 -21.70 17.06 17.99
N GLN A 178 -20.99 17.73 18.89
CA GLN A 178 -21.55 18.65 19.90
C GLN A 178 -21.55 20.11 19.42
N ALA A 179 -20.77 20.42 18.37
CA ALA A 179 -20.75 21.70 17.71
C ALA A 179 -21.78 21.77 16.56
#